data_e33b6c05ce786592018defbad10981ad
#
_entry.id   e33b6c05ce786592018defbad10981ad
#
_cell.length_a   1.000
_cell.length_b   1.000
_cell.length_c   1.000
_cell.angle_alpha   90.00
_cell.angle_beta   90.00
_cell.angle_gamma   90.00
#
_symmetry.space_group_name_H-M   'P 1'
#
loop_
_entity.id
_entity.type
_entity.pdbx_description
1 polymer ?
#
loop_
_entity_poly.entity_id
_entity_poly.type
_entity_poly.pdbx_seq_one_letter_code
_entity_poly.pdbx_strand_id
1 'polypeptide(L)'
;MENKQITYSPYIRTKDNVTKVMLDVIIALTPIVGISYLVYGITPVLVILAAVMGAVVAEVIFSTIFYKKPNSVLDLSAVVTGMLLGLTLAPFTSLYVVAFGGASAVIFGKLMYGGLGRNEFNPALVGREFMTIFFPAVMTSGAIWYNQDALRLSSVNIFGFLGNTGLATYLNNTFLNGSGAIGEYSVLLLILGGLYLLLRDRISWHIPAGMFMTVFIGMFILEFFKVDVKLSLGGLLLGGIYMATDMPTTPSTQLAKFYYGKMIGVAILLCWVHNVQFETLSYSILILNAFAKPINNLYRPKVFGTKVNWGSIILKGLGLFVGIIAAIEAVMYLHHAGYMQYVVYAYIV
;
A
#
# COMPACT_ATOMS: atom_id res chain seq x y z
N MET A 1 30.35 -40.82 9.84
CA MET A 1 29.00 -41.19 9.34
C MET A 1 28.32 -39.92 8.89
N GLU A 2 28.29 -39.64 7.59
CA GLU A 2 27.59 -38.51 7.02
C GLU A 2 26.09 -38.68 7.26
N ASN A 3 25.48 -37.75 7.97
CA ASN A 3 24.03 -37.67 8.10
C ASN A 3 23.41 -37.41 6.71
N LYS A 4 23.10 -38.46 5.98
CA LYS A 4 22.24 -38.34 4.79
C LYS A 4 20.87 -37.82 5.22
N GLN A 5 20.65 -36.52 5.04
CA GLN A 5 19.30 -35.97 5.17
C GLN A 5 18.39 -36.65 4.16
N ILE A 6 17.46 -37.44 4.65
CA ILE A 6 16.42 -38.04 3.82
C ILE A 6 15.56 -36.88 3.29
N THR A 7 15.67 -36.60 1.99
CA THR A 7 14.89 -35.57 1.34
C THR A 7 13.56 -36.16 0.90
N TYR A 8 12.49 -35.71 1.57
CA TYR A 8 11.13 -36.07 1.18
C TYR A 8 10.67 -35.21 -0.03
N SER A 9 9.79 -35.78 -0.87
CA SER A 9 9.11 -35.06 -1.93
C SER A 9 8.30 -33.85 -1.37
N PRO A 10 8.25 -32.70 -2.06
CA PRO A 10 8.78 -32.44 -3.39
C PRO A 10 10.29 -32.18 -3.43
N TYR A 11 10.97 -32.73 -4.44
CA TYR A 11 12.42 -32.57 -4.64
C TYR A 11 12.83 -31.20 -5.19
N ILE A 12 11.88 -30.44 -5.69
CA ILE A 12 12.12 -29.10 -6.23
C ILE A 12 12.14 -28.10 -5.06
N ARG A 13 13.29 -27.50 -4.80
CA ARG A 13 13.50 -26.46 -3.79
C ARG A 13 13.94 -25.18 -4.48
N THR A 14 13.25 -24.10 -4.23
CA THR A 14 13.72 -22.76 -4.62
C THR A 14 14.80 -22.29 -3.64
N LYS A 15 15.77 -21.52 -4.16
CA LYS A 15 16.79 -20.85 -3.34
C LYS A 15 16.27 -19.57 -2.69
N ASP A 16 15.05 -19.18 -3.01
CA ASP A 16 14.41 -17.99 -2.45
C ASP A 16 13.87 -18.27 -1.05
N ASN A 17 14.09 -17.32 -0.17
CA ASN A 17 13.54 -17.28 1.18
C ASN A 17 12.82 -15.95 1.41
N VAL A 18 12.06 -15.86 2.48
CA VAL A 18 11.30 -14.66 2.84
C VAL A 18 12.20 -13.43 2.96
N THR A 19 13.34 -13.56 3.62
CA THR A 19 14.30 -12.46 3.80
C THR A 19 14.79 -11.89 2.48
N LYS A 20 15.02 -12.73 1.45
CA LYS A 20 15.40 -12.25 0.11
C LYS A 20 14.29 -11.47 -0.56
N VAL A 21 13.03 -11.95 -0.43
CA VAL A 21 11.88 -11.24 -0.99
C VAL A 21 11.72 -9.87 -0.34
N MET A 22 11.83 -9.80 1.00
CA MET A 22 11.75 -8.52 1.73
C MET A 22 12.93 -7.59 1.38
N LEU A 23 14.13 -8.16 1.20
CA LEU A 23 15.30 -7.39 0.78
C LEU A 23 15.11 -6.79 -0.63
N ASP A 24 14.55 -7.55 -1.58
CA ASP A 24 14.25 -7.04 -2.92
C ASP A 24 13.28 -5.84 -2.85
N VAL A 25 12.29 -5.87 -1.94
CA VAL A 25 11.38 -4.73 -1.73
C VAL A 25 12.11 -3.53 -1.13
N ILE A 26 12.98 -3.74 -0.14
CA ILE A 26 13.81 -2.68 0.46
C ILE A 26 14.69 -2.03 -0.62
N ILE A 27 15.35 -2.83 -1.47
CA ILE A 27 16.16 -2.32 -2.58
C ILE A 27 15.32 -1.47 -3.54
N ALA A 28 14.10 -1.91 -3.88
CA ALA A 28 13.21 -1.18 -4.76
C ALA A 28 12.75 0.17 -4.17
N LEU A 29 12.60 0.26 -2.84
CA LEU A 29 12.16 1.47 -2.13
C LEU A 29 13.32 2.43 -1.80
N THR A 30 14.55 1.95 -1.69
CA THR A 30 15.72 2.76 -1.29
C THR A 30 15.95 4.00 -2.17
N PRO A 31 15.84 3.95 -3.52
CA PRO A 31 15.98 5.14 -4.35
C PRO A 31 14.96 6.23 -4.06
N ILE A 32 13.73 5.84 -3.68
CA ILE A 32 12.64 6.76 -3.32
C ILE A 32 12.99 7.49 -2.01
N VAL A 33 13.53 6.77 -1.03
CA VAL A 33 14.05 7.38 0.21
C VAL A 33 15.20 8.35 -0.10
N GLY A 34 16.10 7.98 -1.02
CA GLY A 34 17.22 8.83 -1.45
C GLY A 34 16.75 10.15 -2.05
N ILE A 35 15.78 10.13 -2.97
CA ILE A 35 15.26 11.37 -3.57
C ILE A 35 14.51 12.22 -2.54
N SER A 36 13.78 11.61 -1.61
CA SER A 36 13.09 12.36 -0.55
C SER A 36 14.07 13.10 0.38
N TYR A 37 15.24 12.50 0.65
CA TYR A 37 16.32 13.17 1.36
C TYR A 37 16.87 14.38 0.60
N LEU A 38 17.07 14.24 -0.71
CA LEU A 38 17.57 15.35 -1.55
C LEU A 38 16.59 16.52 -1.58
N VAL A 39 15.28 16.24 -1.59
CA VAL A 39 14.23 17.26 -1.72
C VAL A 39 13.90 17.91 -0.39
N TYR A 40 13.59 17.14 0.64
CA TYR A 40 13.10 17.63 1.94
C TYR A 40 14.18 17.66 3.03
N GLY A 41 15.41 17.22 2.74
CA GLY A 41 16.49 17.10 3.72
C GLY A 41 16.32 15.86 4.60
N ILE A 42 16.80 15.93 5.84
CA ILE A 42 16.87 14.79 6.77
C ILE A 42 15.50 14.36 7.33
N THR A 43 14.53 15.25 7.38
CA THR A 43 13.23 15.02 8.04
C THR A 43 12.47 13.79 7.55
N PRO A 44 12.26 13.55 6.23
CA PRO A 44 11.58 12.35 5.76
C PRO A 44 12.33 11.07 6.12
N VAL A 45 13.65 11.11 6.15
CA VAL A 45 14.46 9.96 6.57
C VAL A 45 14.20 9.63 8.03
N LEU A 46 14.12 10.66 8.90
CA LEU A 46 13.77 10.48 10.30
C LEU A 46 12.35 9.94 10.49
N VAL A 47 11.40 10.38 9.68
CA VAL A 47 10.02 9.85 9.66
C VAL A 47 10.03 8.36 9.30
N ILE A 48 10.70 7.96 8.23
CA ILE A 48 10.80 6.56 7.83
C ILE A 48 11.52 5.73 8.90
N LEU A 49 12.60 6.24 9.47
CA LEU A 49 13.32 5.55 10.55
C LEU A 49 12.45 5.39 11.81
N ALA A 50 11.68 6.40 12.18
CA ALA A 50 10.75 6.31 13.32
C ALA A 50 9.67 5.24 13.09
N ALA A 51 9.12 5.14 11.87
CA ALA A 51 8.17 4.09 11.49
C ALA A 51 8.81 2.69 11.59
N VAL A 52 10.01 2.53 11.03
CA VAL A 52 10.76 1.26 11.06
C VAL A 52 11.11 0.87 12.51
N MET A 53 11.61 1.81 13.30
CA MET A 53 11.95 1.55 14.70
C MET A 53 10.72 1.15 15.52
N GLY A 54 9.59 1.87 15.36
CA GLY A 54 8.32 1.51 16.00
C GLY A 54 7.87 0.09 15.63
N ALA A 55 7.93 -0.25 14.35
CA ALA A 55 7.57 -1.57 13.83
C ALA A 55 8.49 -2.67 14.37
N VAL A 56 9.80 -2.49 14.31
CA VAL A 56 10.81 -3.48 14.76
C VAL A 56 10.74 -3.69 16.27
N VAL A 57 10.70 -2.62 17.06
CA VAL A 57 10.62 -2.71 18.52
C VAL A 57 9.33 -3.43 18.94
N ALA A 58 8.20 -3.09 18.34
CA ALA A 58 6.93 -3.74 18.61
C ALA A 58 6.98 -5.24 18.24
N GLU A 59 7.59 -5.61 17.12
CA GLU A 59 7.74 -7.00 16.72
C GLU A 59 8.61 -7.78 17.70
N VAL A 60 9.77 -7.24 18.10
CA VAL A 60 10.66 -7.89 19.06
C VAL A 60 9.95 -8.12 20.39
N ILE A 61 9.29 -7.09 20.93
CA ILE A 61 8.59 -7.18 22.23
C ILE A 61 7.46 -8.21 22.14
N PHE A 62 6.56 -8.06 21.18
CA PHE A 62 5.37 -8.91 21.06
C PHE A 62 5.75 -10.37 20.77
N SER A 63 6.66 -10.61 19.82
CA SER A 63 7.07 -11.96 19.45
C SER A 63 7.85 -12.67 20.54
N THR A 64 8.62 -11.93 21.36
CA THR A 64 9.31 -12.49 22.51
C THR A 64 8.34 -12.89 23.60
N ILE A 65 7.36 -12.04 23.92
CA ILE A 65 6.41 -12.28 25.01
C ILE A 65 5.39 -13.36 24.61
N PHE A 66 4.74 -13.23 23.47
CA PHE A 66 3.61 -14.07 23.10
C PHE A 66 3.99 -15.31 22.30
N TYR A 67 4.98 -15.21 21.40
CA TYR A 67 5.37 -16.32 20.54
C TYR A 67 6.65 -17.05 20.97
N LYS A 68 7.40 -16.48 21.93
CA LYS A 68 8.70 -16.99 22.37
C LYS A 68 9.69 -17.14 21.20
N LYS A 69 9.60 -16.26 20.19
CA LYS A 69 10.41 -16.26 18.96
C LYS A 69 11.05 -14.88 18.74
N PRO A 70 12.11 -14.53 19.48
CA PRO A 70 12.76 -13.21 19.36
C PRO A 70 13.36 -12.96 17.98
N ASN A 71 13.68 -14.01 17.23
CA ASN A 71 14.30 -13.92 15.90
C ASN A 71 13.30 -13.67 14.74
N SER A 72 12.01 -13.45 15.02
CA SER A 72 11.03 -13.22 13.96
C SER A 72 11.37 -11.96 13.13
N VAL A 73 11.97 -10.97 13.74
CA VAL A 73 12.36 -9.72 13.11
C VAL A 73 13.41 -9.87 12.00
N LEU A 74 14.16 -10.98 11.99
CA LEU A 74 15.20 -11.27 10.99
C LEU A 74 14.62 -11.58 9.59
N ASP A 75 13.32 -11.75 9.48
CA ASP A 75 12.65 -11.88 8.19
C ASP A 75 12.55 -10.55 7.41
N LEU A 76 12.90 -9.41 8.05
CA LEU A 76 12.85 -8.04 7.53
C LEU A 76 11.44 -7.51 7.22
N SER A 77 10.39 -8.24 7.52
CA SER A 77 9.01 -7.82 7.19
C SER A 77 8.57 -6.60 7.99
N ALA A 78 9.00 -6.45 9.26
CA ALA A 78 8.73 -5.25 10.04
C ALA A 78 9.42 -4.02 9.44
N VAL A 79 10.64 -4.19 8.91
CA VAL A 79 11.37 -3.11 8.23
C VAL A 79 10.59 -2.65 6.98
N VAL A 80 10.16 -3.60 6.14
CA VAL A 80 9.34 -3.29 4.95
C VAL A 80 8.04 -2.61 5.34
N THR A 81 7.34 -3.12 6.36
CA THR A 81 6.09 -2.51 6.86
C THR A 81 6.31 -1.07 7.32
N GLY A 82 7.36 -0.82 8.12
CA GLY A 82 7.71 0.52 8.58
C GLY A 82 8.12 1.45 7.44
N MET A 83 8.90 0.98 6.46
CA MET A 83 9.28 1.75 5.27
C MET A 83 8.06 2.13 4.44
N LEU A 84 7.18 1.17 4.13
CA LEU A 84 5.95 1.44 3.38
C LEU A 84 5.05 2.43 4.11
N LEU A 85 4.86 2.25 5.43
CA LEU A 85 4.10 3.21 6.24
C LEU A 85 4.73 4.61 6.14
N GLY A 86 6.03 4.74 6.43
CA GLY A 86 6.73 6.02 6.40
C GLY A 86 6.62 6.73 5.04
N LEU A 87 6.69 5.97 3.94
CA LEU A 87 6.53 6.52 2.58
C LEU A 87 5.12 7.03 2.27
N THR A 88 4.09 6.59 3.01
CA THR A 88 2.72 7.12 2.86
C THR A 88 2.45 8.37 3.69
N LEU A 89 3.39 8.80 4.50
CA LEU A 89 3.23 9.94 5.42
C LEU A 89 3.79 11.23 4.85
N ALA A 90 3.35 12.34 5.43
CA ALA A 90 3.89 13.66 5.12
C ALA A 90 5.32 13.80 5.66
N PRO A 91 6.19 14.57 4.97
CA PRO A 91 7.61 14.72 5.33
C PRO A 91 7.87 15.27 6.75
N PHE A 92 6.91 16.00 7.31
CA PHE A 92 7.04 16.69 8.60
C PHE A 92 6.15 16.11 9.70
N THR A 93 5.69 14.85 9.53
CA THR A 93 4.87 14.17 10.54
C THR A 93 5.65 13.97 11.84
N SER A 94 5.01 14.17 12.98
CA SER A 94 5.60 14.05 14.32
C SER A 94 6.12 12.63 14.57
N LEU A 95 7.40 12.49 14.96
CA LEU A 95 8.09 11.20 15.05
C LEU A 95 7.44 10.21 16.02
N TYR A 96 6.86 10.70 17.15
CA TYR A 96 6.19 9.82 18.11
C TYR A 96 4.88 9.24 17.54
N VAL A 97 4.14 10.01 16.74
CA VAL A 97 2.93 9.53 16.03
C VAL A 97 3.32 8.47 15.01
N VAL A 98 4.41 8.71 14.30
CA VAL A 98 4.94 7.77 13.30
C VAL A 98 5.41 6.46 13.95
N ALA A 99 6.12 6.53 15.07
CA ALA A 99 6.55 5.34 15.82
C ALA A 99 5.35 4.53 16.35
N PHE A 100 4.30 5.22 16.84
CA PHE A 100 3.03 4.59 17.20
C PHE A 100 2.39 3.90 16.00
N GLY A 101 2.36 4.54 14.83
CA GLY A 101 1.85 3.95 13.59
C GLY A 101 2.61 2.68 13.20
N GLY A 102 3.95 2.71 13.25
CA GLY A 102 4.80 1.54 13.00
C GLY A 102 4.52 0.37 13.96
N ALA A 103 4.40 0.66 15.24
CA ALA A 103 4.05 -0.33 16.26
C ALA A 103 2.65 -0.92 16.02
N SER A 104 1.66 -0.07 15.78
CA SER A 104 0.27 -0.49 15.50
C SER A 104 0.18 -1.32 14.21
N ALA A 105 0.91 -0.95 13.17
CA ALA A 105 0.98 -1.70 11.92
C ALA A 105 1.39 -3.16 12.14
N VAL A 106 2.45 -3.37 12.90
CA VAL A 106 2.97 -4.72 13.15
C VAL A 106 2.09 -5.49 14.15
N ILE A 107 1.67 -4.87 15.25
CA ILE A 107 0.84 -5.54 16.26
C ILE A 107 -0.52 -5.93 15.65
N PHE A 108 -1.29 -4.95 15.17
CA PHE A 108 -2.67 -5.17 14.74
C PHE A 108 -2.77 -5.66 13.28
N GLY A 109 -1.85 -5.27 12.40
CA GLY A 109 -1.87 -5.71 11.00
C GLY A 109 -1.24 -7.08 10.76
N LYS A 110 -0.31 -7.54 11.62
CA LYS A 110 0.48 -8.75 11.38
C LYS A 110 0.44 -9.75 12.54
N LEU A 111 0.88 -9.33 13.73
CA LEU A 111 1.13 -10.27 14.83
C LEU A 111 -0.16 -10.84 15.44
N MET A 112 -1.21 -10.05 15.57
CA MET A 112 -2.50 -10.55 16.08
C MET A 112 -3.11 -11.65 15.20
N TYR A 113 -2.77 -11.69 13.93
CA TYR A 113 -3.19 -12.76 13.01
C TYR A 113 -2.30 -14.01 13.04
N GLY A 114 -1.20 -13.98 13.80
CA GLY A 114 -0.28 -15.11 13.91
C GLY A 114 1.04 -14.94 13.18
N GLY A 115 1.38 -13.73 12.77
CA GLY A 115 2.64 -13.35 12.16
C GLY A 115 2.62 -13.30 10.62
N LEU A 116 3.81 -13.26 10.03
CA LEU A 116 3.99 -13.11 8.59
C LEU A 116 3.26 -14.21 7.79
N GLY A 117 2.58 -13.79 6.73
CA GLY A 117 1.84 -14.69 5.82
C GLY A 117 0.44 -15.07 6.29
N ARG A 118 0.03 -14.65 7.50
CA ARG A 118 -1.31 -14.88 8.05
C ARG A 118 -2.16 -13.62 8.15
N ASN A 119 -1.56 -12.47 7.90
CA ASN A 119 -2.22 -11.18 7.91
C ASN A 119 -3.34 -11.14 6.84
N GLU A 120 -4.51 -10.65 7.24
CA GLU A 120 -5.67 -10.49 6.36
C GLU A 120 -5.68 -9.12 5.69
N PHE A 121 -5.08 -8.12 6.35
CA PHE A 121 -4.98 -6.74 5.89
C PHE A 121 -3.52 -6.35 5.70
N ASN A 122 -3.27 -5.38 4.80
CA ASN A 122 -1.94 -4.81 4.63
C ASN A 122 -1.50 -4.09 5.91
N PRO A 123 -0.41 -4.54 6.57
CA PRO A 123 -0.03 -4.01 7.87
C PRO A 123 0.32 -2.52 7.87
N ALA A 124 0.98 -2.02 6.82
CA ALA A 124 1.35 -0.61 6.73
C ALA A 124 0.12 0.29 6.68
N LEU A 125 -0.92 -0.13 5.93
CA LEU A 125 -2.18 0.61 5.85
C LEU A 125 -2.97 0.53 7.16
N VAL A 126 -2.97 -0.62 7.85
CA VAL A 126 -3.56 -0.72 9.19
C VAL A 126 -2.91 0.29 10.14
N GLY A 127 -1.56 0.38 10.16
CA GLY A 127 -0.86 1.36 10.97
C GLY A 127 -1.24 2.79 10.63
N ARG A 128 -1.39 3.10 9.34
CA ARG A 128 -1.82 4.42 8.88
C ARG A 128 -3.23 4.77 9.40
N GLU A 129 -4.19 3.83 9.32
CA GLU A 129 -5.53 4.05 9.85
C GLU A 129 -5.54 4.25 11.37
N PHE A 130 -4.73 3.50 12.10
CA PHE A 130 -4.55 3.75 13.53
C PHE A 130 -4.03 5.16 13.81
N MET A 131 -3.07 5.67 13.01
CA MET A 131 -2.61 7.05 13.13
C MET A 131 -3.73 8.05 12.84
N THR A 132 -4.53 7.82 11.81
CA THR A 132 -5.65 8.70 11.44
C THR A 132 -6.73 8.73 12.52
N ILE A 133 -7.02 7.60 13.14
CA ILE A 133 -8.02 7.50 14.22
C ILE A 133 -7.52 8.15 15.52
N PHE A 134 -6.28 7.86 15.94
CA PHE A 134 -5.77 8.33 17.22
C PHE A 134 -5.15 9.73 17.17
N PHE A 135 -4.68 10.19 16.01
CA PHE A 135 -4.02 11.48 15.81
C PHE A 135 -4.58 12.24 14.60
N PRO A 136 -5.90 12.43 14.50
CA PRO A 136 -6.51 13.02 13.31
C PRO A 136 -5.98 14.43 13.03
N ALA A 137 -5.76 15.25 14.06
CA ALA A 137 -5.24 16.61 13.92
C ALA A 137 -3.85 16.64 13.26
N VAL A 138 -3.01 15.63 13.50
CA VAL A 138 -1.70 15.51 12.86
C VAL A 138 -1.85 15.02 11.42
N MET A 139 -2.67 14.00 11.19
CA MET A 139 -2.80 13.35 9.89
C MET A 139 -3.50 14.22 8.84
N THR A 140 -4.40 15.13 9.25
CA THR A 140 -5.15 16.02 8.34
C THR A 140 -4.57 17.43 8.28
N SER A 141 -3.47 17.71 8.96
CA SER A 141 -2.89 19.06 9.02
C SER A 141 -2.31 19.48 7.66
N GLY A 142 -2.88 20.52 7.06
CA GLY A 142 -2.38 21.09 5.81
C GLY A 142 -0.94 21.61 5.90
N ALA A 143 -0.51 22.08 7.09
CA ALA A 143 0.87 22.54 7.31
C ALA A 143 1.91 21.44 7.14
N ILE A 144 1.55 20.20 7.46
CA ILE A 144 2.43 19.03 7.32
C ILE A 144 2.50 18.55 5.87
N TRP A 145 1.35 18.59 5.16
CA TRP A 145 1.23 18.08 3.79
C TRP A 145 1.73 19.06 2.71
N TYR A 146 1.59 20.37 2.92
CA TYR A 146 1.79 21.38 1.88
C TYR A 146 2.81 22.47 2.26
N ASN A 147 3.76 22.18 3.14
CA ASN A 147 4.79 23.15 3.49
C ASN A 147 5.80 23.29 2.35
N GLN A 148 5.48 24.15 1.37
CA GLN A 148 6.30 24.42 0.18
C GLN A 148 7.62 25.13 0.52
N ASP A 149 7.69 25.89 1.61
CA ASP A 149 8.89 26.63 2.03
C ASP A 149 10.03 25.70 2.48
N ALA A 150 9.70 24.43 2.81
CA ALA A 150 10.68 23.42 3.15
C ALA A 150 11.31 22.72 1.94
N LEU A 151 10.81 22.94 0.74
CA LEU A 151 11.39 22.39 -0.50
C LEU A 151 12.72 23.11 -0.78
N ARG A 152 13.83 22.50 -0.41
CA ARG A 152 15.18 23.02 -0.68
C ARG A 152 15.54 23.00 -2.16
N LEU A 153 14.92 22.12 -2.95
CA LEU A 153 15.08 22.00 -4.39
C LEU A 153 13.71 22.21 -5.02
N SER A 154 13.50 23.35 -5.63
CA SER A 154 12.28 23.67 -6.38
C SER A 154 12.09 22.78 -7.61
N SER A 155 13.16 22.12 -8.09
CA SER A 155 13.12 21.13 -9.16
C SER A 155 14.40 20.31 -9.22
N VAL A 156 14.30 18.99 -9.11
CA VAL A 156 15.37 18.07 -9.51
C VAL A 156 15.32 17.93 -11.04
N ASN A 157 16.32 18.45 -11.74
CA ASN A 157 16.36 18.44 -13.20
C ASN A 157 17.18 17.27 -13.72
N ILE A 158 16.59 16.06 -13.77
CA ILE A 158 17.24 14.88 -14.36
C ILE A 158 17.18 14.94 -15.90
N PHE A 159 16.13 15.51 -16.47
CA PHE A 159 15.97 15.65 -17.92
C PHE A 159 16.66 16.88 -18.50
N GLY A 160 17.55 17.55 -17.76
CA GLY A 160 18.33 18.70 -18.20
C GLY A 160 19.21 18.44 -19.42
N PHE A 161 19.55 17.16 -19.70
CA PHE A 161 20.25 16.77 -20.92
C PHE A 161 19.44 17.04 -22.22
N LEU A 162 18.12 17.22 -22.13
CA LEU A 162 17.26 17.64 -23.24
C LEU A 162 17.27 19.16 -23.45
N GLY A 163 18.09 19.90 -22.72
CA GLY A 163 18.15 21.36 -22.76
C GLY A 163 16.94 22.00 -22.06
N ASN A 164 16.85 23.34 -22.13
CA ASN A 164 15.71 24.10 -21.58
C ASN A 164 14.49 24.05 -22.51
N THR A 165 14.11 22.88 -22.96
CA THR A 165 12.94 22.66 -23.81
C THR A 165 11.67 22.51 -22.95
N GLY A 166 10.53 22.89 -23.49
CA GLY A 166 9.23 22.67 -22.84
C GLY A 166 8.99 21.21 -22.48
N LEU A 167 9.56 20.28 -23.29
CA LEU A 167 9.51 18.83 -23.02
C LEU A 167 10.30 18.44 -21.77
N ALA A 168 11.50 18.97 -21.57
CA ALA A 168 12.31 18.69 -20.38
C ALA A 168 11.60 19.16 -19.11
N THR A 169 11.02 20.36 -19.14
CA THR A 169 10.24 20.92 -18.04
C THR A 169 9.00 20.07 -17.74
N TYR A 170 8.29 19.66 -18.79
CA TYR A 170 7.11 18.79 -18.64
C TYR A 170 7.47 17.43 -18.02
N LEU A 171 8.53 16.77 -18.49
CA LEU A 171 8.99 15.49 -17.97
C LEU A 171 9.46 15.62 -16.51
N ASN A 172 10.23 16.65 -16.19
CA ASN A 172 10.65 16.90 -14.80
C ASN A 172 9.44 17.10 -13.88
N ASN A 173 8.48 17.92 -14.27
CA ASN A 173 7.29 18.18 -13.45
C ASN A 173 6.40 16.94 -13.29
N THR A 174 6.27 16.13 -14.35
CA THR A 174 5.40 14.93 -14.31
C THR A 174 6.04 13.77 -13.55
N PHE A 175 7.35 13.54 -13.74
CA PHE A 175 8.01 12.34 -13.21
C PHE A 175 8.82 12.54 -11.93
N LEU A 176 9.19 13.78 -11.60
CA LEU A 176 10.11 14.04 -10.48
C LEU A 176 9.57 15.02 -9.44
N ASN A 177 8.62 15.88 -9.77
CA ASN A 177 8.12 16.92 -8.87
C ASN A 177 6.70 16.60 -8.39
N GLY A 178 6.47 15.39 -7.90
CA GLY A 178 5.20 15.03 -7.28
C GLY A 178 5.01 15.78 -5.95
N SER A 179 3.76 16.07 -5.61
CA SER A 179 3.38 16.62 -4.31
C SER A 179 2.61 15.57 -3.53
N GLY A 180 2.75 15.55 -2.21
CA GLY A 180 2.01 14.62 -1.35
C GLY A 180 2.88 13.91 -0.33
N ALA A 181 2.70 12.61 -0.18
CA ALA A 181 3.48 11.80 0.74
C ALA A 181 4.95 11.66 0.32
N ILE A 182 5.81 11.30 1.28
CA ILE A 182 7.26 11.11 1.05
C ILE A 182 7.54 10.22 -0.16
N GLY A 183 6.78 9.13 -0.30
CA GLY A 183 6.95 8.16 -1.40
C GLY A 183 6.38 8.58 -2.75
N GLU A 184 5.58 9.65 -2.79
CA GLU A 184 4.88 10.08 -4.01
C GLU A 184 5.68 11.04 -4.87
N TYR A 185 6.78 11.58 -4.35
CA TYR A 185 7.55 12.63 -4.99
C TYR A 185 8.07 12.25 -6.38
N SER A 186 8.56 11.04 -6.56
CA SER A 186 9.11 10.59 -7.84
C SER A 186 8.36 9.41 -8.44
N VAL A 187 7.48 9.72 -9.39
CA VAL A 187 6.75 8.74 -10.22
C VAL A 187 7.72 7.82 -10.98
N LEU A 188 8.84 8.40 -11.49
CA LEU A 188 9.84 7.63 -12.23
C LEU A 188 10.46 6.52 -11.37
N LEU A 189 10.91 6.84 -10.15
CA LEU A 189 11.54 5.87 -9.27
C LEU A 189 10.56 4.81 -8.76
N LEU A 190 9.28 5.18 -8.58
CA LEU A 190 8.22 4.21 -8.26
C LEU A 190 8.04 3.20 -9.40
N ILE A 191 8.02 3.66 -10.65
CA ILE A 191 7.91 2.77 -11.83
C ILE A 191 9.15 1.89 -11.96
N LEU A 192 10.36 2.44 -11.82
CA LEU A 192 11.60 1.66 -11.93
C LEU A 192 11.71 0.60 -10.82
N GLY A 193 11.37 0.94 -9.58
CA GLY A 193 11.33 -0.02 -8.49
C GLY A 193 10.26 -1.10 -8.69
N GLY A 194 9.08 -0.72 -9.21
CA GLY A 194 8.02 -1.66 -9.59
C GLY A 194 8.45 -2.62 -10.71
N LEU A 195 9.11 -2.12 -11.74
CA LEU A 195 9.68 -2.95 -12.82
C LEU A 195 10.74 -3.91 -12.28
N TYR A 196 11.62 -3.45 -11.39
CA TYR A 196 12.59 -4.31 -10.73
C TYR A 196 11.91 -5.47 -9.99
N LEU A 197 10.87 -5.20 -9.19
CA LEU A 197 10.12 -6.22 -8.46
C LEU A 197 9.39 -7.19 -9.41
N LEU A 198 8.88 -6.69 -10.53
CA LEU A 198 8.21 -7.49 -11.55
C LEU A 198 9.19 -8.41 -12.25
N LEU A 199 10.38 -7.94 -12.63
CA LEU A 199 11.45 -8.73 -13.24
C LEU A 199 12.03 -9.78 -12.28
N ARG A 200 11.91 -9.55 -10.97
CA ARG A 200 12.30 -10.49 -9.91
C ARG A 200 11.18 -11.45 -9.53
N ASP A 201 10.01 -11.40 -10.19
CA ASP A 201 8.82 -12.20 -9.87
C ASP A 201 8.33 -12.03 -8.42
N ARG A 202 8.52 -10.83 -7.83
CA ARG A 202 8.06 -10.52 -6.46
C ARG A 202 6.64 -10.00 -6.44
N ILE A 203 6.19 -9.37 -7.51
CA ILE A 203 4.83 -8.84 -7.66
C ILE A 203 4.17 -9.36 -8.94
N SER A 204 2.84 -9.35 -8.94
CA SER A 204 2.04 -9.75 -10.10
C SER A 204 1.47 -8.51 -10.80
N TRP A 205 1.74 -8.34 -12.09
CA TRP A 205 1.27 -7.20 -12.89
C TRP A 205 -0.27 -7.11 -13.01
N HIS A 206 -0.99 -8.21 -12.74
CA HIS A 206 -2.45 -8.28 -12.90
C HIS A 206 -3.20 -7.29 -12.00
N ILE A 207 -2.74 -7.10 -10.75
CA ILE A 207 -3.39 -6.19 -9.80
C ILE A 207 -3.21 -4.73 -10.22
N PRO A 208 -1.97 -4.22 -10.43
CA PRO A 208 -1.77 -2.87 -10.91
C PRO A 208 -2.47 -2.61 -12.24
N ALA A 209 -2.39 -3.54 -13.20
CA ALA A 209 -3.04 -3.39 -14.50
C ALA A 209 -4.56 -3.25 -14.37
N GLY A 210 -5.21 -4.10 -13.56
CA GLY A 210 -6.64 -4.01 -13.31
C GLY A 210 -7.03 -2.68 -12.66
N MET A 211 -6.27 -2.24 -11.66
CA MET A 211 -6.49 -0.99 -10.94
C MET A 211 -6.34 0.23 -11.86
N PHE A 212 -5.20 0.36 -12.54
CA PHE A 212 -4.96 1.51 -13.43
C PHE A 212 -5.95 1.57 -14.59
N MET A 213 -6.25 0.42 -15.22
CA MET A 213 -7.25 0.36 -16.28
C MET A 213 -8.60 0.92 -15.81
N THR A 214 -9.07 0.52 -14.62
CA THR A 214 -10.36 0.98 -14.08
C THR A 214 -10.29 2.46 -13.69
N VAL A 215 -9.22 2.91 -13.05
CA VAL A 215 -9.05 4.32 -12.68
C VAL A 215 -9.02 5.20 -13.92
N PHE A 216 -8.25 4.87 -14.95
CA PHE A 216 -8.16 5.68 -16.16
C PHE A 216 -9.51 5.73 -16.92
N ILE A 217 -10.20 4.59 -17.07
CA ILE A 217 -11.54 4.58 -17.68
C ILE A 217 -12.51 5.41 -16.85
N GLY A 218 -12.49 5.26 -15.52
CA GLY A 218 -13.36 6.00 -14.61
C GLY A 218 -13.10 7.51 -14.65
N MET A 219 -11.83 7.94 -14.78
CA MET A 219 -11.49 9.35 -14.94
C MET A 219 -12.12 9.97 -16.19
N PHE A 220 -12.08 9.30 -17.34
CA PHE A 220 -12.78 9.76 -18.55
C PHE A 220 -14.29 9.92 -18.32
N ILE A 221 -14.89 9.00 -17.55
CA ILE A 221 -16.31 9.08 -17.20
C ILE A 221 -16.57 10.29 -16.27
N LEU A 222 -15.76 10.46 -15.23
CA LEU A 222 -15.89 11.56 -14.27
C LEU A 222 -15.69 12.93 -14.93
N GLU A 223 -14.73 13.05 -15.86
CA GLU A 223 -14.50 14.25 -16.65
C GLU A 223 -15.72 14.59 -17.51
N PHE A 224 -16.34 13.58 -18.14
CA PHE A 224 -17.58 13.78 -18.90
C PHE A 224 -18.72 14.35 -18.01
N PHE A 225 -18.80 13.93 -16.74
CA PHE A 225 -19.75 14.46 -15.76
C PHE A 225 -19.26 15.75 -15.07
N LYS A 226 -18.12 16.32 -15.47
CA LYS A 226 -17.51 17.54 -14.89
C LYS A 226 -17.24 17.41 -13.38
N VAL A 227 -16.90 16.23 -12.91
CA VAL A 227 -16.45 16.01 -11.54
C VAL A 227 -14.96 16.30 -11.50
N ASP A 228 -14.56 17.28 -10.69
CA ASP A 228 -13.17 17.68 -10.55
C ASP A 228 -12.42 16.66 -9.66
N VAL A 229 -11.43 15.98 -10.23
CA VAL A 229 -10.68 14.93 -9.55
C VAL A 229 -9.22 15.34 -9.41
N LYS A 230 -8.73 15.41 -8.18
CA LYS A 230 -7.30 15.65 -7.90
C LYS A 230 -6.56 14.32 -7.88
N LEU A 231 -5.96 13.96 -9.00
CA LEU A 231 -5.17 12.75 -9.15
C LEU A 231 -3.77 12.92 -8.57
N SER A 232 -3.41 12.11 -7.56
CA SER A 232 -2.02 11.88 -7.17
C SER A 232 -1.50 10.62 -7.88
N LEU A 233 -0.74 10.82 -8.96
CA LEU A 233 -0.16 9.71 -9.72
C LEU A 233 0.84 8.91 -8.86
N GLY A 234 1.63 9.60 -8.03
CA GLY A 234 2.58 8.99 -7.11
C GLY A 234 1.89 8.08 -6.10
N GLY A 235 0.81 8.57 -5.49
CA GLY A 235 0.01 7.77 -4.55
C GLY A 235 -0.57 6.52 -5.19
N LEU A 236 -1.17 6.65 -6.38
CA LEU A 236 -1.70 5.49 -7.12
C LEU A 236 -0.62 4.45 -7.42
N LEU A 237 0.58 4.88 -7.81
CA LEU A 237 1.70 3.97 -8.08
C LEU A 237 2.21 3.30 -6.80
N LEU A 238 2.42 4.07 -5.73
CA LEU A 238 2.87 3.54 -4.44
C LEU A 238 1.85 2.51 -3.90
N GLY A 239 0.57 2.86 -3.87
CA GLY A 239 -0.49 1.97 -3.41
C GLY A 239 -0.68 0.76 -4.32
N GLY A 240 -0.77 0.97 -5.64
CA GLY A 240 -1.08 -0.10 -6.60
C GLY A 240 0.06 -1.08 -6.85
N ILE A 241 1.31 -0.62 -6.81
CA ILE A 241 2.48 -1.47 -7.08
C ILE A 241 3.02 -2.12 -5.81
N TYR A 242 3.11 -1.39 -4.69
CA TYR A 242 3.82 -1.87 -3.50
C TYR A 242 2.89 -2.33 -2.38
N MET A 243 1.67 -1.79 -2.30
CA MET A 243 0.75 -2.12 -1.21
C MET A 243 -0.38 -3.06 -1.63
N ALA A 244 -0.99 -2.82 -2.79
CA ALA A 244 -2.07 -3.67 -3.29
C ALA A 244 -1.59 -5.04 -3.79
N THR A 245 -0.27 -5.23 -3.97
CA THR A 245 0.33 -6.51 -4.41
C THR A 245 0.90 -7.34 -3.26
N ASP A 246 0.66 -6.96 -2.01
CA ASP A 246 1.09 -7.73 -0.85
C ASP A 246 0.55 -9.17 -0.91
N MET A 247 1.46 -10.14 -0.92
CA MET A 247 1.13 -11.54 -1.23
C MET A 247 0.10 -12.16 -0.27
N PRO A 248 0.19 -11.98 1.06
CA PRO A 248 -0.75 -12.61 1.99
C PRO A 248 -2.17 -12.07 1.89
N THR A 249 -2.33 -10.80 1.54
CA THR A 249 -3.61 -10.07 1.59
C THR A 249 -4.36 -10.08 0.26
N THR A 250 -3.75 -10.66 -0.79
CA THR A 250 -4.29 -10.66 -2.15
C THR A 250 -4.74 -12.04 -2.62
N PRO A 251 -5.65 -12.13 -3.61
CA PRO A 251 -6.01 -13.40 -4.24
C PRO A 251 -4.82 -14.09 -4.89
N SER A 252 -4.86 -15.42 -5.01
CA SER A 252 -3.77 -16.23 -5.58
C SER A 252 -3.86 -16.41 -7.08
N THR A 253 -5.09 -16.54 -7.67
CA THR A 253 -5.26 -16.79 -9.10
C THR A 253 -5.15 -15.52 -9.94
N GLN A 254 -4.68 -15.64 -11.18
CA GLN A 254 -4.45 -14.48 -12.07
C GLN A 254 -5.75 -13.69 -12.35
N LEU A 255 -6.85 -14.40 -12.65
CA LEU A 255 -8.14 -13.75 -12.88
C LEU A 255 -8.69 -13.07 -11.63
N ALA A 256 -8.53 -13.70 -10.46
CA ALA A 256 -8.94 -13.10 -9.21
C ALA A 256 -8.10 -11.85 -8.88
N LYS A 257 -6.79 -11.86 -9.13
CA LYS A 257 -5.90 -10.70 -8.97
C LYS A 257 -6.33 -9.56 -9.87
N PHE A 258 -6.66 -9.83 -11.13
CA PHE A 258 -7.09 -8.80 -12.07
C PHE A 258 -8.44 -8.20 -11.66
N TYR A 259 -9.41 -9.05 -11.25
CA TYR A 259 -10.70 -8.58 -10.72
C TYR A 259 -10.52 -7.77 -9.44
N TYR A 260 -9.69 -8.24 -8.52
CA TYR A 260 -9.35 -7.55 -7.29
C TYR A 260 -8.77 -6.15 -7.57
N GLY A 261 -7.81 -6.04 -8.49
CA GLY A 261 -7.27 -4.76 -8.94
C GLY A 261 -8.34 -3.82 -9.52
N LYS A 262 -9.24 -4.34 -10.38
CA LYS A 262 -10.37 -3.57 -10.90
C LYS A 262 -11.25 -3.01 -9.78
N MET A 263 -11.57 -3.83 -8.79
CA MET A 263 -12.41 -3.41 -7.66
C MET A 263 -11.72 -2.38 -6.76
N ILE A 264 -10.40 -2.45 -6.59
CA ILE A 264 -9.63 -1.36 -5.95
C ILE A 264 -9.80 -0.07 -6.77
N GLY A 265 -9.67 -0.13 -8.10
CA GLY A 265 -9.89 1.04 -8.96
C GLY A 265 -11.30 1.64 -8.81
N VAL A 266 -12.34 0.81 -8.72
CA VAL A 266 -13.71 1.28 -8.45
C VAL A 266 -13.81 1.95 -7.07
N ALA A 267 -13.18 1.36 -6.05
CA ALA A 267 -13.17 1.95 -4.71
C ALA A 267 -12.49 3.33 -4.69
N ILE A 268 -11.36 3.49 -5.40
CA ILE A 268 -10.67 4.77 -5.55
C ILE A 268 -11.60 5.82 -6.19
N LEU A 269 -12.28 5.45 -7.28
CA LEU A 269 -13.21 6.36 -7.97
C LEU A 269 -14.36 6.79 -7.06
N LEU A 270 -14.95 5.88 -6.30
CA LEU A 270 -16.00 6.19 -5.33
C LEU A 270 -15.48 7.10 -4.22
N CYS A 271 -14.30 6.85 -3.67
CA CYS A 271 -13.68 7.75 -2.69
C CYS A 271 -13.52 9.17 -3.25
N TRP A 272 -13.12 9.33 -4.51
CA TRP A 272 -13.02 10.64 -5.15
C TRP A 272 -14.36 11.33 -5.33
N VAL A 273 -15.39 10.61 -5.75
CA VAL A 273 -16.76 11.16 -5.84
C VAL A 273 -17.23 11.67 -4.48
N HIS A 274 -16.87 10.98 -3.40
CA HIS A 274 -17.16 11.40 -2.03
C HIS A 274 -16.18 12.41 -1.43
N ASN A 275 -15.25 12.98 -2.23
CA ASN A 275 -14.23 13.96 -1.78
C ASN A 275 -13.32 13.49 -0.64
N VAL A 276 -13.08 12.20 -0.50
CA VAL A 276 -12.06 11.67 0.41
C VAL A 276 -10.69 11.89 -0.20
N GLN A 277 -9.83 12.72 0.43
CA GLN A 277 -8.57 13.15 -0.16
C GLN A 277 -7.37 12.29 0.30
N PHE A 278 -7.15 12.19 1.60
CA PHE A 278 -5.90 11.61 2.15
C PHE A 278 -5.94 10.09 2.32
N GLU A 279 -7.12 9.51 2.54
CA GLU A 279 -7.28 8.09 2.89
C GLU A 279 -7.81 7.23 1.75
N THR A 280 -7.88 7.78 0.53
CA THR A 280 -8.46 7.10 -0.64
C THR A 280 -7.84 5.72 -0.89
N LEU A 281 -6.51 5.62 -0.89
CA LEU A 281 -5.80 4.36 -1.14
C LEU A 281 -5.90 3.38 0.03
N SER A 282 -5.79 3.90 1.25
CA SER A 282 -5.92 3.09 2.46
C SER A 282 -7.28 2.40 2.50
N TYR A 283 -8.36 3.17 2.39
CA TYR A 283 -9.72 2.62 2.40
C TYR A 283 -9.94 1.64 1.26
N SER A 284 -9.55 2.02 0.03
CA SER A 284 -9.73 1.16 -1.14
C SER A 284 -9.04 -0.20 -0.99
N ILE A 285 -7.78 -0.23 -0.54
CA ILE A 285 -7.03 -1.47 -0.39
C ILE A 285 -7.53 -2.26 0.82
N LEU A 286 -7.75 -1.63 1.99
CA LEU A 286 -8.18 -2.33 3.20
C LEU A 286 -9.57 -2.95 3.04
N ILE A 287 -10.53 -2.24 2.45
CA ILE A 287 -11.85 -2.80 2.17
C ILE A 287 -11.71 -4.03 1.26
N LEU A 288 -10.94 -3.92 0.18
CA LEU A 288 -10.77 -5.02 -0.75
C LEU A 288 -9.98 -6.20 -0.17
N ASN A 289 -9.07 -5.98 0.79
CA ASN A 289 -8.41 -7.05 1.52
C ASN A 289 -9.43 -7.97 2.23
N ALA A 290 -10.48 -7.41 2.84
CA ALA A 290 -11.56 -8.20 3.44
C ALA A 290 -12.28 -9.11 2.43
N PHE A 291 -12.34 -8.70 1.16
CA PHE A 291 -12.97 -9.47 0.09
C PHE A 291 -11.99 -10.35 -0.71
N ALA A 292 -10.70 -10.35 -0.39
CA ALA A 292 -9.69 -11.13 -1.13
C ALA A 292 -10.00 -12.63 -1.15
N LYS A 293 -10.41 -13.21 -0.01
CA LYS A 293 -10.79 -14.62 0.10
C LYS A 293 -12.06 -14.95 -0.71
N PRO A 294 -13.19 -14.22 -0.60
CA PRO A 294 -14.36 -14.38 -1.44
C PRO A 294 -14.05 -14.29 -2.94
N ILE A 295 -13.27 -13.28 -3.35
CA ILE A 295 -12.84 -13.11 -4.74
C ILE A 295 -12.02 -14.32 -5.22
N ASN A 296 -11.07 -14.77 -4.42
CA ASN A 296 -10.25 -15.93 -4.76
C ASN A 296 -11.09 -17.20 -4.92
N ASN A 297 -12.08 -17.42 -4.06
CA ASN A 297 -12.98 -18.58 -4.14
C ASN A 297 -13.88 -18.56 -5.37
N LEU A 298 -14.29 -17.37 -5.84
CA LEU A 298 -15.09 -17.21 -7.05
C LEU A 298 -14.32 -17.66 -8.30
N TYR A 299 -13.04 -17.30 -8.38
CA TYR A 299 -12.17 -17.59 -9.54
C TYR A 299 -11.25 -18.79 -9.34
N ARG A 300 -11.49 -19.61 -8.31
CA ARG A 300 -10.70 -20.82 -8.06
C ARG A 300 -10.93 -21.85 -9.18
N PRO A 301 -9.88 -22.40 -9.78
CA PRO A 301 -10.00 -23.46 -10.78
C PRO A 301 -10.77 -24.66 -10.22
N LYS A 302 -11.67 -25.20 -11.02
CA LYS A 302 -12.42 -26.41 -10.65
C LYS A 302 -11.64 -27.66 -11.02
N VAL A 303 -11.96 -28.77 -10.36
CA VAL A 303 -11.37 -30.05 -10.66
C VAL A 303 -11.74 -30.46 -12.08
N PHE A 304 -10.79 -31.07 -12.83
CA PHE A 304 -10.99 -31.57 -14.18
C PHE A 304 -12.23 -32.49 -14.23
N GLY A 305 -13.04 -32.34 -15.28
CA GLY A 305 -14.27 -33.13 -15.49
C GLY A 305 -15.54 -32.59 -14.82
N THR A 306 -15.45 -31.57 -13.94
CA THR A 306 -16.63 -30.94 -13.35
C THR A 306 -17.26 -29.93 -14.31
N LYS A 307 -18.60 -30.01 -14.52
CA LYS A 307 -19.34 -29.02 -15.31
C LYS A 307 -19.32 -27.65 -14.59
N VAL A 308 -19.00 -26.62 -15.35
CA VAL A 308 -19.01 -25.24 -14.84
C VAL A 308 -20.44 -24.71 -14.92
N ASN A 309 -21.03 -24.38 -13.78
CA ASN A 309 -22.32 -23.69 -13.75
C ASN A 309 -22.10 -22.17 -13.83
N TRP A 310 -22.10 -21.63 -15.05
CA TRP A 310 -21.89 -20.23 -15.34
C TRP A 310 -22.92 -19.32 -14.67
N GLY A 311 -24.20 -19.73 -14.61
CA GLY A 311 -25.24 -18.96 -13.94
C GLY A 311 -24.94 -18.73 -12.45
N SER A 312 -24.48 -19.76 -11.75
CA SER A 312 -24.08 -19.63 -10.34
C SER A 312 -22.85 -18.74 -10.16
N ILE A 313 -21.87 -18.78 -11.09
CA ILE A 313 -20.67 -17.94 -11.02
C ILE A 313 -21.05 -16.47 -11.25
N ILE A 314 -21.87 -16.19 -12.24
CA ILE A 314 -22.34 -14.84 -12.56
C ILE A 314 -23.14 -14.27 -11.37
N LEU A 315 -24.09 -15.03 -10.82
CA LEU A 315 -24.90 -14.59 -9.68
C LEU A 315 -24.05 -14.31 -8.45
N LYS A 316 -23.08 -15.19 -8.13
CA LYS A 316 -22.13 -14.97 -7.03
C LYS A 316 -21.21 -13.76 -7.30
N GLY A 317 -20.78 -13.57 -8.54
CA GLY A 317 -19.98 -12.42 -8.95
C GLY A 317 -20.73 -11.09 -8.80
N LEU A 318 -22.00 -11.05 -9.21
CA LEU A 318 -22.86 -9.89 -9.02
C LEU A 318 -23.13 -9.61 -7.54
N GLY A 319 -23.43 -10.63 -6.75
CA GLY A 319 -23.62 -10.48 -5.30
C GLY A 319 -22.35 -9.97 -4.62
N LEU A 320 -21.19 -10.46 -5.03
CA LEU A 320 -19.90 -9.98 -4.50
C LEU A 320 -19.63 -8.52 -4.91
N PHE A 321 -19.91 -8.15 -6.16
CA PHE A 321 -19.80 -6.77 -6.63
C PHE A 321 -20.66 -5.82 -5.82
N VAL A 322 -21.95 -6.15 -5.65
CA VAL A 322 -22.90 -5.35 -4.83
C VAL A 322 -22.42 -5.27 -3.38
N GLY A 323 -21.94 -6.37 -2.80
CA GLY A 323 -21.42 -6.40 -1.44
C GLY A 323 -20.18 -5.52 -1.25
N ILE A 324 -19.27 -5.50 -2.24
CA ILE A 324 -18.11 -4.61 -2.20
C ILE A 324 -18.53 -3.15 -2.28
N ILE A 325 -19.41 -2.79 -3.22
CA ILE A 325 -19.92 -1.41 -3.33
C ILE A 325 -20.61 -0.98 -2.03
N ALA A 326 -21.48 -1.82 -1.47
CA ALA A 326 -22.16 -1.52 -0.22
C ALA A 326 -21.17 -1.31 0.95
N ALA A 327 -20.10 -2.08 1.00
CA ALA A 327 -19.04 -1.91 2.00
C ALA A 327 -18.27 -0.59 1.82
N ILE A 328 -17.97 -0.21 0.57
CA ILE A 328 -17.32 1.07 0.26
C ILE A 328 -18.23 2.24 0.70
N GLU A 329 -19.50 2.23 0.28
CA GLU A 329 -20.45 3.27 0.65
C GLU A 329 -20.67 3.38 2.16
N ALA A 330 -20.70 2.25 2.87
CA ALA A 330 -20.80 2.23 4.32
C ALA A 330 -19.59 2.91 4.98
N VAL A 331 -18.38 2.63 4.51
CA VAL A 331 -17.15 3.29 5.02
C VAL A 331 -17.15 4.78 4.70
N MET A 332 -17.57 5.17 3.49
CA MET A 332 -17.69 6.59 3.12
C MET A 332 -18.72 7.32 3.99
N TYR A 333 -19.87 6.69 4.24
CA TYR A 333 -20.86 7.24 5.17
C TYR A 333 -20.29 7.44 6.58
N LEU A 334 -19.59 6.44 7.13
CA LEU A 334 -18.98 6.53 8.46
C LEU A 334 -17.88 7.61 8.50
N HIS A 335 -17.11 7.76 7.42
CA HIS A 335 -16.12 8.82 7.30
C HIS A 335 -16.75 10.21 7.35
N HIS A 336 -17.81 10.47 6.57
CA HIS A 336 -18.51 11.75 6.54
C HIS A 336 -19.34 12.03 7.80
N ALA A 337 -19.88 10.99 8.41
CA ALA A 337 -20.62 11.13 9.68
C ALA A 337 -19.68 11.44 10.86
N GLY A 338 -18.36 11.46 10.66
CA GLY A 338 -17.37 11.79 11.67
C GLY A 338 -17.13 10.68 12.70
N TYR A 339 -17.77 9.51 12.57
CA TYR A 339 -17.58 8.40 13.52
C TYR A 339 -16.12 7.95 13.61
N MET A 340 -15.34 8.07 12.54
CA MET A 340 -13.90 7.78 12.54
C MET A 340 -13.08 8.80 13.34
N GLN A 341 -13.59 10.02 13.53
CA GLN A 341 -12.93 11.10 14.26
C GLN A 341 -13.42 11.24 15.70
N TYR A 342 -14.67 10.87 15.98
CA TYR A 342 -15.30 11.07 17.29
C TYR A 342 -14.81 10.13 18.39
N VAL A 343 -14.29 8.95 18.05
CA VAL A 343 -13.79 7.99 19.05
C VAL A 343 -12.67 8.57 19.92
N VAL A 344 -11.90 9.52 19.37
CA VAL A 344 -10.77 10.13 20.10
C VAL A 344 -11.19 11.34 20.93
N TYR A 345 -12.12 12.15 20.45
CA TYR A 345 -12.59 13.32 21.20
C TYR A 345 -13.40 12.96 22.45
N ALA A 346 -14.07 11.80 22.46
CA ALA A 346 -14.82 11.34 23.63
C ALA A 346 -13.96 10.92 24.83
N TYR A 347 -12.64 10.71 24.63
CA TYR A 347 -11.71 10.31 25.71
C TYR A 347 -10.78 11.43 26.15
N ILE A 348 -10.83 12.62 25.54
CA ILE A 348 -9.93 13.75 25.85
C ILE A 348 -10.70 14.91 26.54
N VAL A 349 -12.02 14.83 26.60
CA VAL A 349 -12.89 15.71 27.39
C VAL A 349 -13.34 15.01 28.66
#